data_bc9b10034d2cb68f53dc3d6139ad9208
#
_entry.id   bc9b10034d2cb68f53dc3d6139ad9208
#
_cell.length_a   1.000
_cell.length_b   1.000
_cell.length_c   1.000
_cell.angle_alpha   90.00
_cell.angle_beta   90.00
_cell.angle_gamma   90.00
#
_symmetry.space_group_name_H-M   'P 1'
#
loop_
_entity.id
_entity.type
_entity.pdbx_description
1 polymer ?
#
loop_
_entity_poly.entity_id
_entity_poly.type
_entity_poly.pdbx_seq_one_letter_code
_entity_poly.pdbx_strand_id
1 'polypeptide(L)'
;MLAAPRASWRTVGRVLGISERTVVRRSAPLFGDGTLRATAVRNPVHFPDLIPLALRIRCKPNRISAIAATLARRPDTIWVDVLGGGDEICTILFLDGPDARNNLLLRDLPATPAVQSWTSHVLLRVFPAAFDWSGGLLTETELAGLRPEMPTAPARPALQPVDHQLIAALVEDGRASYTDLAHRADTTALTARRRLEALVGGQVLRLATEVDLARLGIRTEALLWITVAPGGLEETGQQLSRHPQVRFASATTGPANLLVAVAAADLDALYHFLSDTIGALEHVTTIDVTPILTGVKRTGLVRPGSL
;
A
#
# COMPACT_ATOMS: atom_id res chain seq x y z
N MET A 1 3.31 -9.75 11.35
CA MET A 1 2.43 -9.92 10.17
C MET A 1 2.67 -8.80 9.14
N LEU A 2 2.83 -7.53 9.52
CA LEU A 2 3.18 -6.46 8.57
C LEU A 2 4.47 -6.78 7.79
N ALA A 3 5.51 -7.21 8.50
CA ALA A 3 6.82 -7.52 7.90
C ALA A 3 6.84 -8.79 7.01
N ALA A 4 5.98 -9.77 7.30
CA ALA A 4 5.92 -11.04 6.59
C ALA A 4 4.50 -11.63 6.64
N PRO A 5 3.61 -11.22 5.72
CA PRO A 5 2.17 -11.57 5.76
C PRO A 5 1.89 -13.07 5.74
N ARG A 6 2.76 -13.87 5.12
CA ARG A 6 2.65 -15.34 5.02
C ARG A 6 3.62 -16.11 5.91
N ALA A 7 4.33 -15.44 6.84
CA ALA A 7 5.17 -16.16 7.79
C ALA A 7 4.37 -17.26 8.52
N SER A 8 4.97 -18.44 8.67
CA SER A 8 4.35 -19.53 9.41
C SER A 8 4.19 -19.16 10.89
N TRP A 9 3.14 -19.66 11.54
CA TRP A 9 2.94 -19.41 12.96
C TRP A 9 4.12 -19.89 13.82
N ARG A 10 4.78 -20.96 13.39
CA ARG A 10 6.02 -21.47 14.00
C ARG A 10 7.15 -20.45 13.89
N THR A 11 7.35 -19.86 12.70
CA THR A 11 8.38 -18.82 12.49
C THR A 11 8.09 -17.60 13.34
N VAL A 12 6.84 -17.12 13.35
CA VAL A 12 6.42 -16.00 14.20
C VAL A 12 6.65 -16.31 15.68
N GLY A 13 6.27 -17.50 16.14
CA GLY A 13 6.48 -17.93 17.53
C GLY A 13 7.97 -17.97 17.91
N ARG A 14 8.81 -18.53 17.03
CA ARG A 14 10.27 -18.59 17.24
C ARG A 14 10.87 -17.19 17.38
N VAL A 15 10.52 -16.26 16.50
CA VAL A 15 11.05 -14.89 16.51
C VAL A 15 10.60 -14.11 17.75
N LEU A 16 9.34 -14.29 18.17
CA LEU A 16 8.78 -13.59 19.32
C LEU A 16 9.00 -14.31 20.67
N GLY A 17 9.71 -15.45 20.70
CA GLY A 17 9.96 -16.23 21.91
C GLY A 17 8.70 -16.85 22.53
N ILE A 18 7.64 -17.12 21.75
CA ILE A 18 6.37 -17.70 22.21
C ILE A 18 6.00 -18.96 21.41
N SER A 19 5.16 -19.83 22.00
CA SER A 19 4.75 -21.06 21.30
C SER A 19 3.87 -20.76 20.07
N GLU A 20 3.97 -21.62 19.04
CA GLU A 20 3.10 -21.58 17.87
C GLU A 20 1.61 -21.56 18.25
N ARG A 21 1.22 -22.39 19.22
CA ARG A 21 -0.14 -22.43 19.74
C ARG A 21 -0.60 -21.08 20.30
N THR A 22 0.30 -20.37 20.99
CA THR A 22 0.00 -19.03 21.51
C THR A 22 -0.18 -18.03 20.39
N VAL A 23 0.65 -18.08 19.33
CA VAL A 23 0.50 -17.24 18.14
C VAL A 23 -0.85 -17.48 17.48
N VAL A 24 -1.20 -18.75 17.19
CA VAL A 24 -2.49 -19.10 16.57
C VAL A 24 -3.66 -18.60 17.41
N ARG A 25 -3.67 -18.89 18.72
CA ARG A 25 -4.74 -18.45 19.61
C ARG A 25 -4.93 -16.93 19.64
N ARG A 26 -3.83 -16.15 19.57
CA ARG A 26 -3.89 -14.68 19.59
C ARG A 26 -4.24 -14.08 18.24
N SER A 27 -3.84 -14.72 17.14
CA SER A 27 -4.05 -14.18 15.79
C SER A 27 -5.40 -14.59 15.19
N ALA A 28 -5.93 -15.77 15.51
CA ALA A 28 -7.16 -16.27 14.92
C ALA A 28 -8.36 -15.31 15.10
N PRO A 29 -8.63 -14.73 16.29
CA PRO A 29 -9.71 -13.75 16.45
C PRO A 29 -9.49 -12.50 15.57
N LEU A 30 -8.25 -12.03 15.46
CA LEU A 30 -7.91 -10.83 14.70
C LEU A 30 -8.12 -10.99 13.18
N PHE A 31 -7.92 -12.20 12.67
CA PHE A 31 -8.29 -12.54 11.29
C PHE A 31 -9.79 -12.78 11.14
N GLY A 32 -10.42 -13.41 12.15
CA GLY A 32 -11.84 -13.73 12.13
C GLY A 32 -12.76 -12.52 12.18
N ASP A 33 -12.38 -11.48 12.92
CA ASP A 33 -13.12 -10.21 13.02
C ASP A 33 -12.68 -9.14 11.99
N GLY A 34 -11.72 -9.47 11.12
CA GLY A 34 -11.19 -8.56 10.11
C GLY A 34 -10.26 -7.47 10.62
N THR A 35 -9.85 -7.50 11.90
CA THR A 35 -8.84 -6.59 12.45
C THR A 35 -7.51 -6.71 11.73
N LEU A 36 -7.12 -7.95 11.38
CA LEU A 36 -6.01 -8.25 10.49
C LEU A 36 -6.54 -8.84 9.20
N ARG A 37 -6.10 -8.32 8.08
CA ARG A 37 -6.43 -8.88 6.77
C ARG A 37 -5.18 -8.92 5.92
N ALA A 38 -4.90 -10.07 5.34
CA ALA A 38 -3.80 -10.23 4.40
C ALA A 38 -4.34 -10.18 2.96
N THR A 39 -3.61 -9.53 2.09
CA THR A 39 -3.94 -9.36 0.67
C THR A 39 -2.67 -9.34 -0.17
N ALA A 40 -2.83 -9.20 -1.46
CA ALA A 40 -1.74 -8.97 -2.40
C ALA A 40 -2.01 -7.70 -3.23
N VAL A 41 -0.94 -7.00 -3.54
CA VAL A 41 -0.98 -5.80 -4.39
C VAL A 41 -0.04 -6.00 -5.57
N ARG A 42 -0.55 -5.80 -6.79
CA ARG A 42 0.25 -5.84 -8.00
C ARG A 42 1.27 -4.70 -8.01
N ASN A 43 2.48 -4.97 -8.49
CA ASN A 43 3.44 -3.91 -8.77
C ASN A 43 3.25 -3.45 -10.23
N PRO A 44 2.77 -2.23 -10.48
CA PRO A 44 2.41 -1.77 -11.83
C PRO A 44 3.55 -1.86 -12.85
N VAL A 45 4.81 -1.78 -12.39
CA VAL A 45 6.00 -1.90 -13.26
C VAL A 45 6.03 -3.21 -14.08
N HIS A 46 5.36 -4.26 -13.57
CA HIS A 46 5.30 -5.57 -14.24
C HIS A 46 4.05 -5.77 -15.10
N PHE A 47 3.16 -4.79 -15.13
CA PHE A 47 1.90 -4.83 -15.87
C PHE A 47 1.83 -3.62 -16.80
N PRO A 48 2.33 -3.73 -18.07
CA PRO A 48 2.50 -2.60 -18.97
C PRO A 48 1.19 -1.85 -19.29
N ASP A 49 0.07 -2.55 -19.20
CA ASP A 49 -1.25 -1.96 -19.46
C ASP A 49 -1.82 -1.22 -18.24
N LEU A 50 -1.23 -1.42 -17.04
CA LEU A 50 -1.70 -0.72 -15.84
C LEU A 50 -1.13 0.69 -15.76
N ILE A 51 -2.04 1.66 -15.61
CA ILE A 51 -1.70 3.06 -15.38
C ILE A 51 -1.91 3.35 -13.89
N PRO A 52 -0.83 3.43 -13.09
CA PRO A 52 -0.93 3.78 -11.68
C PRO A 52 -1.13 5.29 -11.54
N LEU A 53 -2.25 5.70 -10.97
CA LEU A 53 -2.66 7.08 -10.88
C LEU A 53 -2.98 7.46 -9.44
N ALA A 54 -2.41 8.56 -8.95
CA ALA A 54 -2.86 9.24 -7.74
C ALA A 54 -3.75 10.42 -8.13
N LEU A 55 -4.92 10.49 -7.53
CA LEU A 55 -5.86 11.60 -7.72
C LEU A 55 -6.06 12.33 -6.40
N ARG A 56 -6.00 13.65 -6.44
CA ARG A 56 -6.55 14.53 -5.41
C ARG A 56 -7.88 15.06 -5.93
N ILE A 57 -8.96 14.77 -5.23
CA ILE A 57 -10.32 15.12 -5.67
C ILE A 57 -10.95 16.02 -4.62
N ARG A 58 -11.24 17.26 -4.96
CA ARG A 58 -11.99 18.17 -4.10
C ARG A 58 -13.48 18.01 -4.32
N CYS A 59 -14.21 17.83 -3.25
CA CYS A 59 -15.64 17.53 -3.26
C CYS A 59 -16.43 18.54 -2.41
N LYS A 60 -17.74 18.61 -2.66
CA LYS A 60 -18.66 19.29 -1.72
C LYS A 60 -18.60 18.57 -0.36
N PRO A 61 -18.39 19.28 0.77
CA PRO A 61 -18.18 18.63 2.09
C PRO A 61 -19.29 17.65 2.50
N ASN A 62 -20.55 17.97 2.20
CA ASN A 62 -21.70 17.12 2.50
C ASN A 62 -21.80 15.85 1.62
N ARG A 63 -20.90 15.65 0.65
CA ARG A 63 -20.86 14.51 -0.27
C ARG A 63 -19.58 13.70 -0.19
N ILE A 64 -18.61 14.12 0.62
CA ILE A 64 -17.28 13.49 0.69
C ILE A 64 -17.36 12.00 1.01
N SER A 65 -18.15 11.61 2.01
CA SER A 65 -18.31 10.20 2.40
C SER A 65 -18.90 9.34 1.27
N ALA A 66 -19.90 9.88 0.55
CA ALA A 66 -20.52 9.16 -0.57
C ALA A 66 -19.52 8.96 -1.74
N ILE A 67 -18.72 9.99 -2.05
CA ILE A 67 -17.69 9.89 -3.10
C ILE A 67 -16.58 8.92 -2.67
N ALA A 68 -16.10 9.03 -1.43
CA ALA A 68 -15.09 8.12 -0.88
C ALA A 68 -15.58 6.66 -0.92
N ALA A 69 -16.84 6.41 -0.54
CA ALA A 69 -17.46 5.10 -0.62
C ALA A 69 -17.57 4.57 -2.06
N THR A 70 -17.89 5.44 -3.02
CA THR A 70 -17.98 5.07 -4.43
C THR A 70 -16.60 4.70 -4.98
N LEU A 71 -15.57 5.49 -4.67
CA LEU A 71 -14.19 5.19 -5.05
C LEU A 71 -13.69 3.89 -4.38
N ALA A 72 -14.03 3.67 -3.11
CA ALA A 72 -13.61 2.47 -2.39
C ALA A 72 -14.23 1.17 -2.93
N ARG A 73 -15.44 1.22 -3.52
CA ARG A 73 -16.08 0.06 -4.16
C ARG A 73 -15.46 -0.33 -5.50
N ARG A 74 -14.72 0.56 -6.15
CA ARG A 74 -14.07 0.26 -7.42
C ARG A 74 -12.98 -0.82 -7.23
N PRO A 75 -12.90 -1.83 -8.09
CA PRO A 75 -11.89 -2.89 -7.98
C PRO A 75 -10.48 -2.41 -8.35
N ASP A 76 -10.37 -1.37 -9.18
CA ASP A 76 -9.12 -0.75 -9.61
C ASP A 76 -8.55 0.26 -8.60
N THR A 77 -9.30 0.59 -7.55
CA THR A 77 -8.84 1.47 -6.48
C THR A 77 -8.07 0.70 -5.40
N ILE A 78 -6.85 1.15 -5.12
CA ILE A 78 -5.97 0.53 -4.14
C ILE A 78 -6.01 1.29 -2.80
N TRP A 79 -6.26 2.61 -2.87
CA TRP A 79 -6.17 3.49 -1.72
C TRP A 79 -7.23 4.59 -1.80
N VAL A 80 -7.90 4.91 -0.70
CA VAL A 80 -8.83 6.04 -0.57
C VAL A 80 -8.69 6.63 0.82
N ASP A 81 -8.28 7.88 0.89
CA ASP A 81 -8.16 8.68 2.11
C ASP A 81 -8.99 9.94 2.01
N VAL A 82 -9.76 10.25 3.06
CA VAL A 82 -10.35 11.57 3.28
C VAL A 82 -9.32 12.43 4.02
N LEU A 83 -9.05 13.60 3.51
CA LEU A 83 -8.00 14.48 3.98
C LEU A 83 -8.50 15.59 4.93
N GLY A 84 -7.55 16.22 5.61
CA GLY A 84 -7.71 17.06 6.78
C GLY A 84 -8.74 18.21 6.71
N GLY A 85 -9.03 18.73 5.51
CA GLY A 85 -10.08 19.75 5.34
C GLY A 85 -11.51 19.19 5.35
N GLY A 86 -11.68 17.87 5.21
CA GLY A 86 -12.99 17.23 5.08
C GLY A 86 -13.68 17.50 3.74
N ASP A 87 -12.98 18.07 2.80
CA ASP A 87 -13.46 18.39 1.44
C ASP A 87 -12.60 17.80 0.33
N GLU A 88 -11.52 17.08 0.69
CA GLU A 88 -10.59 16.49 -0.25
C GLU A 88 -10.41 14.98 -0.02
N ILE A 89 -10.29 14.24 -1.11
CA ILE A 89 -9.98 12.82 -1.14
C ILE A 89 -8.67 12.64 -1.90
N CYS A 90 -7.73 11.86 -1.34
CA CYS A 90 -6.65 11.28 -2.12
C CYS A 90 -6.96 9.81 -2.40
N THR A 91 -6.82 9.40 -3.67
CA THR A 91 -7.02 8.01 -4.07
C THR A 91 -5.92 7.54 -5.02
N ILE A 92 -5.50 6.28 -4.87
CA ILE A 92 -4.58 5.63 -5.81
C ILE A 92 -5.35 4.53 -6.54
N LEU A 93 -5.28 4.57 -7.87
CA LEU A 93 -5.93 3.62 -8.76
C LEU A 93 -4.90 2.96 -9.68
N PHE A 94 -5.17 1.72 -10.05
CA PHE A 94 -4.44 0.98 -11.08
C PHE A 94 -5.40 0.75 -12.25
N LEU A 95 -5.44 1.71 -13.18
CA LEU A 95 -6.37 1.73 -14.29
C LEU A 95 -5.89 0.84 -15.42
N ASP A 96 -6.78 0.03 -15.97
CA ASP A 96 -6.48 -0.92 -17.04
C ASP A 96 -6.56 -0.22 -18.40
N GLY A 97 -5.43 0.30 -18.84
CA GLY A 97 -5.23 0.98 -20.09
C GLY A 97 -5.70 2.43 -20.17
N PRO A 98 -5.41 3.08 -21.31
CA PRO A 98 -5.75 4.50 -21.55
C PRO A 98 -7.26 4.77 -21.54
N ASP A 99 -8.08 3.83 -22.00
CA ASP A 99 -9.52 4.00 -22.05
C ASP A 99 -10.15 4.09 -20.68
N ALA A 100 -9.73 3.23 -19.73
CA ALA A 100 -10.19 3.30 -18.35
C ALA A 100 -9.79 4.63 -17.70
N ARG A 101 -8.56 5.10 -17.94
CA ARG A 101 -8.09 6.42 -17.50
C ARG A 101 -8.91 7.55 -18.09
N ASN A 102 -9.10 7.54 -19.40
CA ASN A 102 -9.82 8.61 -20.11
C ASN A 102 -11.29 8.64 -19.69
N ASN A 103 -11.95 7.49 -19.54
CA ASN A 103 -13.32 7.43 -19.03
C ASN A 103 -13.42 8.04 -17.63
N LEU A 104 -12.53 7.69 -16.71
CA LEU A 104 -12.53 8.26 -15.36
C LEU A 104 -12.33 9.78 -15.38
N LEU A 105 -11.28 10.26 -16.07
CA LEU A 105 -10.87 11.67 -16.02
C LEU A 105 -11.75 12.59 -16.88
N LEU A 106 -12.24 12.12 -18.03
CA LEU A 106 -12.94 12.95 -19.01
C LEU A 106 -14.46 12.76 -19.00
N ARG A 107 -14.99 11.74 -18.29
CA ARG A 107 -16.42 11.45 -18.23
C ARG A 107 -16.92 11.32 -16.79
N ASP A 108 -16.41 10.39 -16.00
CA ASP A 108 -16.98 10.05 -14.69
C ASP A 108 -16.81 11.19 -13.69
N LEU A 109 -15.59 11.74 -13.55
CA LEU A 109 -15.33 12.86 -12.64
C LEU A 109 -16.08 14.13 -13.06
N PRO A 110 -16.03 14.58 -14.35
CA PRO A 110 -16.80 15.76 -14.78
C PRO A 110 -18.31 15.58 -14.65
N ALA A 111 -18.83 14.37 -14.85
CA ALA A 111 -20.26 14.07 -14.74
C ALA A 111 -20.75 13.97 -13.29
N THR A 112 -19.85 14.03 -12.29
CA THR A 112 -20.21 13.91 -10.87
C THR A 112 -20.40 15.30 -10.23
N PRO A 113 -21.65 15.78 -10.00
CA PRO A 113 -21.91 17.16 -9.53
C PRO A 113 -21.35 17.50 -8.16
N ALA A 114 -20.95 16.48 -7.38
CA ALA A 114 -20.34 16.63 -6.08
C ALA A 114 -18.82 16.88 -6.16
N VAL A 115 -18.18 16.54 -7.29
CA VAL A 115 -16.76 16.84 -7.55
C VAL A 115 -16.64 18.29 -8.01
N GLN A 116 -15.77 19.04 -7.37
CA GLN A 116 -15.50 20.44 -7.68
C GLN A 116 -14.27 20.61 -8.57
N SER A 117 -13.21 19.87 -8.24
CA SER A 117 -11.97 19.85 -9.01
C SER A 117 -11.17 18.59 -8.70
N TRP A 118 -10.22 18.28 -9.57
CA TRP A 118 -9.25 17.20 -9.30
C TRP A 118 -7.91 17.49 -9.96
N THR A 119 -6.87 16.89 -9.42
CA THR A 119 -5.56 16.80 -10.05
C THR A 119 -5.17 15.33 -10.17
N SER A 120 -4.48 14.96 -11.23
CA SER A 120 -4.04 13.60 -11.49
C SER A 120 -2.53 13.54 -11.65
N HIS A 121 -1.92 12.54 -11.00
CA HIS A 121 -0.49 12.34 -10.97
C HIS A 121 -0.20 10.87 -11.30
N VAL A 122 0.56 10.61 -12.37
CA VAL A 122 1.02 9.26 -12.68
C VAL A 122 2.11 8.89 -11.68
N LEU A 123 2.02 7.71 -11.08
CA LEU A 123 3.10 7.17 -10.25
C LEU A 123 4.17 6.59 -11.17
N LEU A 124 5.32 7.25 -11.23
CA LEU A 124 6.42 6.89 -12.13
C LEU A 124 7.30 5.78 -11.57
N ARG A 125 7.54 5.83 -10.26
CA ARG A 125 8.40 4.89 -9.54
C ARG A 125 7.95 4.78 -8.10
N VAL A 126 7.68 3.56 -7.65
CA VAL A 126 7.38 3.25 -6.25
C VAL A 126 8.67 2.85 -5.55
N PHE A 127 8.97 3.49 -4.42
CA PHE A 127 10.17 3.24 -3.62
C PHE A 127 9.97 2.09 -2.61
N PRO A 128 11.06 1.52 -2.04
CA PRO A 128 11.02 0.31 -1.21
C PRO A 128 10.07 0.37 0.00
N ALA A 129 9.84 1.54 0.61
CA ALA A 129 8.91 1.68 1.75
C ALA A 129 7.55 1.03 1.48
N ALA A 130 7.04 1.15 0.25
CA ALA A 130 5.75 0.55 -0.12
C ALA A 130 5.75 -0.98 -0.04
N PHE A 131 6.91 -1.61 -0.06
CA PHE A 131 7.08 -3.07 -0.04
C PHE A 131 7.54 -3.58 1.33
N ASP A 132 8.38 -2.81 2.03
CA ASP A 132 9.15 -3.26 3.18
C ASP A 132 8.67 -2.69 4.52
N TRP A 133 7.71 -1.77 4.52
CA TRP A 133 7.25 -1.14 5.75
C TRP A 133 6.71 -2.14 6.77
N SER A 134 7.24 -2.07 7.99
CA SER A 134 6.91 -2.97 9.10
C SER A 134 6.38 -2.24 10.35
N GLY A 135 6.22 -0.91 10.27
CA GLY A 135 5.74 -0.08 11.37
C GLY A 135 6.82 0.32 12.38
N GLY A 136 8.09 -0.05 12.17
CA GLY A 136 9.18 0.25 13.11
C GLY A 136 9.08 -0.49 14.45
N LEU A 137 8.22 -1.54 14.54
CA LEU A 137 7.90 -2.24 15.81
C LEU A 137 8.84 -3.42 16.12
N LEU A 138 9.60 -3.86 15.13
CA LEU A 138 10.47 -5.02 15.22
C LEU A 138 11.93 -4.58 15.04
N THR A 139 12.83 -5.24 15.75
CA THR A 139 14.26 -5.08 15.54
C THR A 139 14.69 -5.68 14.19
N GLU A 140 15.86 -5.29 13.69
CA GLU A 140 16.40 -5.84 12.44
C GLU A 140 16.58 -7.36 12.52
N THR A 141 17.00 -7.88 13.67
CA THR A 141 17.14 -9.33 13.91
C THR A 141 15.79 -10.06 13.82
N GLU A 142 14.73 -9.49 14.39
CA GLU A 142 13.39 -10.04 14.30
C GLU A 142 12.85 -9.98 12.87
N LEU A 143 13.09 -8.87 12.16
CA LEU A 143 12.72 -8.72 10.76
C LEU A 143 13.42 -9.77 9.87
N ALA A 144 14.73 -9.94 10.04
CA ALA A 144 15.51 -10.95 9.34
C ALA A 144 15.01 -12.37 9.64
N GLY A 145 14.64 -12.64 10.90
CA GLY A 145 14.09 -13.93 11.32
C GLY A 145 12.71 -14.26 10.76
N LEU A 146 11.92 -13.22 10.39
CA LEU A 146 10.60 -13.37 9.77
C LEU A 146 10.63 -13.47 8.25
N ARG A 147 11.56 -12.79 7.62
CA ARG A 147 11.72 -12.78 6.16
C ARG A 147 12.55 -14.01 5.77
N PRO A 148 12.03 -14.95 4.98
CA PRO A 148 12.88 -16.01 4.43
C PRO A 148 13.97 -15.36 3.57
N GLU A 149 15.18 -15.96 3.60
CA GLU A 149 16.17 -15.67 2.56
C GLU A 149 15.53 -15.96 1.21
N MET A 150 15.20 -14.90 0.49
CA MET A 150 14.66 -15.06 -0.87
C MET A 150 15.83 -15.44 -1.76
N PRO A 151 15.72 -16.55 -2.52
CA PRO A 151 16.67 -16.82 -3.58
C PRO A 151 16.74 -15.57 -4.47
N THR A 152 17.93 -15.23 -4.92
CA THR A 152 18.11 -14.14 -5.89
C THR A 152 17.21 -14.44 -7.09
N ALA A 153 16.04 -13.82 -7.12
CA ALA A 153 15.06 -14.11 -8.15
C ALA A 153 15.60 -13.63 -9.49
N PRO A 154 15.39 -14.41 -10.57
CA PRO A 154 15.74 -13.96 -11.90
C PRO A 154 15.02 -12.63 -12.16
N ALA A 155 15.73 -11.67 -12.75
CA ALA A 155 15.17 -10.38 -13.12
C ALA A 155 13.88 -10.62 -13.93
N ARG A 156 12.75 -10.14 -13.38
CA ARG A 156 11.39 -10.15 -13.96
C ARG A 156 10.94 -11.53 -14.49
N PRO A 157 10.28 -12.35 -13.65
CA PRO A 157 9.68 -13.59 -14.14
C PRO A 157 8.61 -13.24 -15.19
N ALA A 158 8.64 -13.95 -16.32
CA ALA A 158 7.57 -13.85 -17.31
C ALA A 158 6.25 -14.30 -16.68
N LEU A 159 5.21 -13.47 -16.82
CA LEU A 159 3.86 -13.80 -16.36
C LEU A 159 3.29 -14.94 -17.19
N GLN A 160 2.67 -15.89 -16.51
CA GLN A 160 1.96 -17.03 -17.09
C GLN A 160 0.45 -16.87 -16.87
N PRO A 161 -0.42 -17.47 -17.66
CA PRO A 161 -1.88 -17.41 -17.46
C PRO A 161 -2.31 -17.80 -16.04
N VAL A 162 -1.70 -18.81 -15.44
CA VAL A 162 -1.95 -19.24 -14.06
C VAL A 162 -1.65 -18.16 -13.02
N ASP A 163 -0.73 -17.24 -13.30
CA ASP A 163 -0.38 -16.18 -12.35
C ASP A 163 -1.51 -15.19 -12.15
N HIS A 164 -2.29 -14.89 -13.17
CA HIS A 164 -3.44 -14.01 -13.06
C HIS A 164 -4.50 -14.56 -12.08
N GLN A 165 -4.73 -15.88 -12.12
CA GLN A 165 -5.65 -16.55 -11.23
C GLN A 165 -5.10 -16.62 -9.80
N LEU A 166 -3.80 -16.91 -9.64
CA LEU A 166 -3.14 -16.88 -8.34
C LEU A 166 -3.16 -15.48 -7.72
N ILE A 167 -2.90 -14.44 -8.50
CA ILE A 167 -2.95 -13.04 -8.05
C ILE A 167 -4.37 -12.69 -7.61
N ALA A 168 -5.39 -13.03 -8.39
CA ALA A 168 -6.78 -12.76 -8.04
C ALA A 168 -7.15 -13.43 -6.70
N ALA A 169 -6.79 -14.71 -6.51
CA ALA A 169 -7.02 -15.42 -5.26
C ALA A 169 -6.29 -14.79 -4.06
N LEU A 170 -5.06 -14.31 -4.27
CA LEU A 170 -4.24 -13.68 -3.22
C LEU A 170 -4.72 -12.26 -2.87
N VAL A 171 -5.33 -11.54 -3.79
CA VAL A 171 -5.98 -10.25 -3.52
C VAL A 171 -7.15 -10.43 -2.55
N GLU A 172 -7.91 -11.51 -2.68
CA GLU A 172 -9.02 -11.84 -1.76
C GLU A 172 -8.52 -12.33 -0.40
N ASP A 173 -7.55 -13.27 -0.42
CA ASP A 173 -6.92 -13.80 0.79
C ASP A 173 -5.41 -13.99 0.58
N GLY A 174 -4.62 -13.04 1.04
CA GLY A 174 -3.16 -13.10 0.97
C GLY A 174 -2.53 -14.25 1.76
N ARG A 175 -3.31 -14.96 2.60
CA ARG A 175 -2.89 -16.14 3.36
C ARG A 175 -3.52 -17.45 2.87
N ALA A 176 -4.28 -17.44 1.77
CA ALA A 176 -4.84 -18.66 1.19
C ALA A 176 -3.80 -19.77 1.12
N SER A 177 -4.19 -21.00 1.47
CA SER A 177 -3.27 -22.15 1.43
C SER A 177 -2.82 -22.45 0.01
N TYR A 178 -1.68 -23.13 -0.14
CA TYR A 178 -1.23 -23.54 -1.48
C TYR A 178 -2.21 -24.51 -2.15
N THR A 179 -2.98 -25.27 -1.35
CA THR A 179 -4.04 -26.15 -1.86
C THR A 179 -5.21 -25.33 -2.39
N ASP A 180 -5.65 -24.31 -1.66
CA ASP A 180 -6.74 -23.42 -2.09
C ASP A 180 -6.33 -22.62 -3.34
N LEU A 181 -5.10 -22.11 -3.36
CA LEU A 181 -4.55 -21.41 -4.52
C LEU A 181 -4.51 -22.34 -5.75
N ALA A 182 -4.08 -23.57 -5.56
CA ALA A 182 -4.03 -24.58 -6.62
C ALA A 182 -5.42 -24.90 -7.18
N HIS A 183 -6.40 -25.09 -6.30
CA HIS A 183 -7.79 -25.32 -6.70
C HIS A 183 -8.38 -24.13 -7.49
N ARG A 184 -8.15 -22.89 -7.04
CA ARG A 184 -8.64 -21.68 -7.72
C ARG A 184 -7.97 -21.41 -9.06
N ALA A 185 -6.70 -21.82 -9.21
CA ALA A 185 -5.90 -21.57 -10.40
C ALA A 185 -5.79 -22.81 -11.32
N ASP A 186 -6.57 -23.85 -11.07
CA ASP A 186 -6.56 -25.12 -11.81
C ASP A 186 -5.13 -25.65 -12.03
N THR A 187 -4.40 -25.80 -10.91
CA THR A 187 -2.99 -26.23 -10.93
C THR A 187 -2.67 -27.13 -9.73
N THR A 188 -1.39 -27.49 -9.55
CA THR A 188 -0.94 -28.24 -8.37
C THR A 188 -0.46 -27.31 -7.26
N ALA A 189 -0.55 -27.76 -5.99
CA ALA A 189 -0.05 -26.99 -4.83
C ALA A 189 1.46 -26.68 -4.96
N LEU A 190 2.25 -27.58 -5.56
CA LEU A 190 3.67 -27.36 -5.81
C LEU A 190 3.88 -26.24 -6.85
N THR A 191 3.10 -26.24 -7.93
CA THR A 191 3.14 -25.19 -8.96
C THR A 191 2.71 -23.85 -8.36
N ALA A 192 1.59 -23.80 -7.62
CA ALA A 192 1.11 -22.60 -6.95
C ALA A 192 2.18 -22.02 -6.02
N ARG A 193 2.83 -22.87 -5.21
CA ARG A 193 3.93 -22.45 -4.34
C ARG A 193 5.10 -21.86 -5.13
N ARG A 194 5.61 -22.59 -6.12
CA ARG A 194 6.75 -22.15 -6.94
C ARG A 194 6.45 -20.82 -7.66
N ARG A 195 5.24 -20.70 -8.23
CA ARG A 195 4.84 -19.46 -8.91
C ARG A 195 4.73 -18.28 -7.94
N LEU A 196 4.11 -18.47 -6.77
CA LEU A 196 4.02 -17.45 -5.75
C LEU A 196 5.41 -16.98 -5.28
N GLU A 197 6.32 -17.92 -5.01
CA GLU A 197 7.71 -17.59 -4.64
C GLU A 197 8.40 -16.78 -5.74
N ALA A 198 8.20 -17.10 -7.02
CA ALA A 198 8.73 -16.34 -8.14
C ALA A 198 8.10 -14.96 -8.27
N LEU A 199 6.77 -14.82 -8.11
CA LEU A 199 6.05 -13.56 -8.21
C LEU A 199 6.46 -12.59 -7.09
N VAL A 200 6.60 -13.08 -5.86
CA VAL A 200 7.02 -12.27 -4.71
C VAL A 200 8.51 -11.93 -4.82
N GLY A 201 9.37 -12.90 -5.12
CA GLY A 201 10.81 -12.71 -5.28
C GLY A 201 11.17 -11.78 -6.43
N GLY A 202 10.43 -11.84 -7.55
CA GLY A 202 10.55 -10.91 -8.67
C GLY A 202 9.87 -9.57 -8.47
N GLN A 203 9.31 -9.29 -7.27
CA GLN A 203 8.56 -8.07 -6.94
C GLN A 203 7.37 -7.78 -7.88
N VAL A 204 6.84 -8.79 -8.56
CA VAL A 204 5.63 -8.69 -9.38
C VAL A 204 4.41 -8.46 -8.50
N LEU A 205 4.44 -9.12 -7.34
CA LEU A 205 3.37 -9.10 -6.35
C LEU A 205 3.95 -8.77 -4.97
N ARG A 206 3.34 -7.82 -4.30
CA ARG A 206 3.60 -7.55 -2.90
C ARG A 206 2.49 -8.17 -2.05
N LEU A 207 2.88 -8.99 -1.09
CA LEU A 207 1.96 -9.40 -0.03
C LEU A 207 1.87 -8.29 1.02
N ALA A 208 0.67 -8.00 1.49
CA ALA A 208 0.43 -6.95 2.46
C ALA A 208 -0.49 -7.44 3.59
N THR A 209 -0.32 -6.88 4.76
CA THR A 209 -1.25 -7.03 5.87
C THR A 209 -1.84 -5.66 6.21
N GLU A 210 -3.15 -5.59 6.25
CA GLU A 210 -3.87 -4.40 6.68
C GLU A 210 -4.27 -4.55 8.14
N VAL A 211 -4.06 -3.50 8.91
CA VAL A 211 -4.37 -3.42 10.34
C VAL A 211 -4.74 -1.98 10.68
N ASP A 212 -5.60 -1.80 11.68
CA ASP A 212 -5.82 -0.47 12.25
C ASP A 212 -4.56 -0.02 13.00
N LEU A 213 -3.90 1.03 12.48
CA LEU A 213 -2.64 1.53 13.00
C LEU A 213 -2.75 2.10 14.42
N ALA A 214 -3.93 2.57 14.83
CA ALA A 214 -4.16 3.05 16.19
C ALA A 214 -3.90 1.94 17.23
N ARG A 215 -4.15 0.67 16.87
CA ARG A 215 -3.83 -0.50 17.72
C ARG A 215 -2.31 -0.72 17.91
N LEU A 216 -1.51 -0.13 17.03
CA LEU A 216 -0.05 -0.16 17.10
C LEU A 216 0.53 1.11 17.75
N GLY A 217 -0.32 1.99 18.31
CA GLY A 217 0.12 3.26 18.88
C GLY A 217 0.36 4.36 17.84
N ILE A 218 0.07 4.12 16.57
CA ILE A 218 0.22 5.08 15.46
C ILE A 218 -1.12 5.78 15.29
N ARG A 219 -1.21 7.05 15.67
CA ARG A 219 -2.47 7.81 15.73
C ARG A 219 -2.56 8.94 14.72
N THR A 220 -1.44 9.26 14.09
CA THR A 220 -1.34 10.37 13.12
C THR A 220 -0.83 9.83 11.80
N GLU A 221 -1.59 10.08 10.75
CA GLU A 221 -1.18 9.77 9.39
C GLU A 221 -1.27 11.05 8.54
N ALA A 222 -0.33 11.24 7.62
CA ALA A 222 -0.32 12.37 6.71
C ALA A 222 0.16 11.95 5.31
N LEU A 223 -0.35 12.66 4.30
CA LEU A 223 0.20 12.67 2.95
C LEU A 223 1.07 13.90 2.77
N LEU A 224 2.24 13.69 2.22
CA LEU A 224 3.20 14.73 1.88
C LEU A 224 3.36 14.77 0.37
N TRP A 225 3.04 15.89 -0.23
CA TRP A 225 3.34 16.20 -1.62
C TRP A 225 4.58 17.08 -1.63
N ILE A 226 5.68 16.52 -2.07
CA ILE A 226 7.01 17.13 -1.96
C ILE A 226 7.50 17.50 -3.36
N THR A 227 8.04 18.71 -3.52
CA THR A 227 8.78 19.12 -4.70
C THR A 227 10.26 18.93 -4.44
N VAL A 228 10.88 18.09 -5.23
CA VAL A 228 12.30 17.75 -5.13
C VAL A 228 12.98 18.20 -6.42
N ALA A 229 14.18 18.78 -6.31
CA ALA A 229 14.99 19.07 -7.48
C ALA A 229 15.23 17.79 -8.30
N PRO A 230 15.09 17.81 -9.65
CA PRO A 230 15.10 16.59 -10.45
C PRO A 230 16.34 15.69 -10.24
N GLY A 231 17.51 16.28 -10.03
CA GLY A 231 18.76 15.54 -9.80
C GLY A 231 18.79 14.79 -8.46
N GLY A 232 17.99 15.21 -7.47
CA GLY A 232 17.92 14.59 -6.14
C GLY A 232 16.74 13.67 -5.93
N LEU A 233 15.84 13.50 -6.92
CA LEU A 233 14.57 12.80 -6.73
C LEU A 233 14.75 11.32 -6.35
N GLU A 234 15.64 10.62 -7.00
CA GLU A 234 15.93 9.21 -6.68
C GLU A 234 16.53 9.06 -5.28
N GLU A 235 17.52 9.88 -4.95
CA GLU A 235 18.21 9.85 -3.67
C GLU A 235 17.25 10.18 -2.52
N THR A 236 16.49 11.26 -2.65
CA THR A 236 15.47 11.67 -1.67
C THR A 236 14.41 10.58 -1.45
N GLY A 237 13.91 9.97 -2.52
CA GLY A 237 12.94 8.89 -2.45
C GLY A 237 13.50 7.65 -1.75
N GLN A 238 14.73 7.28 -2.04
CA GLN A 238 15.42 6.16 -1.39
C GLN A 238 15.70 6.43 0.10
N GLN A 239 16.15 7.65 0.42
CA GLN A 239 16.44 8.04 1.82
C GLN A 239 15.17 8.02 2.66
N LEU A 240 14.09 8.65 2.19
CA LEU A 240 12.79 8.64 2.88
C LEU A 240 12.22 7.23 3.04
N SER A 241 12.40 6.37 2.04
CA SER A 241 11.92 4.98 2.10
C SER A 241 12.52 4.12 3.21
N ARG A 242 13.67 4.51 3.75
CA ARG A 242 14.32 3.82 4.87
C ARG A 242 13.80 4.29 6.23
N HIS A 243 13.06 5.40 6.26
CA HIS A 243 12.58 5.95 7.52
C HIS A 243 11.37 5.14 8.04
N PRO A 244 11.35 4.71 9.32
CA PRO A 244 10.31 3.82 9.85
C PRO A 244 8.90 4.42 9.82
N GLN A 245 8.76 5.74 9.81
CA GLN A 245 7.47 6.42 9.70
C GLN A 245 6.96 6.48 8.25
N VAL A 246 7.79 6.25 7.23
CA VAL A 246 7.38 6.30 5.83
C VAL A 246 6.80 4.97 5.39
N ARG A 247 5.48 4.95 5.15
CA ARG A 247 4.74 3.76 4.72
C ARG A 247 4.74 3.57 3.20
N PHE A 248 4.82 4.66 2.47
CA PHE A 248 4.77 4.69 1.03
C PHE A 248 5.54 5.91 0.52
N ALA A 249 6.28 5.73 -0.54
CA ALA A 249 6.90 6.81 -1.28
C ALA A 249 6.87 6.48 -2.78
N SER A 250 6.56 7.46 -3.60
CA SER A 250 6.52 7.31 -5.06
C SER A 250 6.89 8.61 -5.76
N ALA A 251 7.78 8.52 -6.74
CA ALA A 251 7.95 9.61 -7.69
C ALA A 251 6.68 9.74 -8.56
N THR A 252 6.25 10.98 -8.81
CA THR A 252 5.01 11.29 -9.52
C THR A 252 5.23 12.32 -10.62
N THR A 253 4.29 12.40 -11.56
CA THR A 253 4.17 13.57 -12.44
C THR A 253 3.54 14.74 -11.68
N GLY A 254 3.74 15.96 -12.19
CA GLY A 254 3.11 17.18 -11.64
C GLY A 254 4.08 18.07 -10.88
N PRO A 255 3.58 19.18 -10.30
CA PRO A 255 4.44 20.17 -9.61
C PRO A 255 5.14 19.58 -8.37
N ALA A 256 4.41 18.80 -7.57
CA ALA A 256 5.00 17.96 -6.53
C ALA A 256 5.32 16.60 -7.16
N ASN A 257 6.61 16.29 -7.26
CA ASN A 257 7.11 15.12 -7.97
C ASN A 257 7.45 13.93 -7.06
N LEU A 258 7.14 14.03 -5.76
CA LEU A 258 7.29 12.94 -4.79
C LEU A 258 6.09 12.92 -3.84
N LEU A 259 5.34 11.82 -3.84
CA LEU A 259 4.25 11.54 -2.90
C LEU A 259 4.75 10.62 -1.82
N VAL A 260 4.56 11.02 -0.56
CA VAL A 260 4.96 10.23 0.63
C VAL A 260 3.78 10.10 1.58
N ALA A 261 3.52 8.89 2.07
CA ALA A 261 2.58 8.64 3.17
C ALA A 261 3.35 8.33 4.46
N VAL A 262 3.07 9.11 5.49
CA VAL A 262 3.73 9.03 6.79
C VAL A 262 2.75 8.55 7.85
N ALA A 263 3.26 7.75 8.79
CA ALA A 263 2.54 7.25 9.95
C ALA A 263 3.37 7.54 11.21
N ALA A 264 2.84 8.34 12.11
CA ALA A 264 3.50 8.80 13.32
C ALA A 264 2.68 8.44 14.57
N ALA A 265 3.33 8.37 15.73
CA ALA A 265 2.66 8.09 17.00
C ALA A 265 1.60 9.18 17.32
N ASP A 266 1.97 10.43 17.09
CA ASP A 266 1.17 11.62 17.39
C ASP A 266 1.62 12.82 16.52
N LEU A 267 1.06 13.99 16.79
CA LEU A 267 1.38 15.22 16.05
C LEU A 267 2.81 15.73 16.35
N ASP A 268 3.31 15.50 17.55
CA ASP A 268 4.68 15.88 17.91
C ASP A 268 5.70 15.05 17.13
N ALA A 269 5.49 13.73 17.06
CA ALA A 269 6.30 12.85 16.24
C ALA A 269 6.23 13.19 14.73
N LEU A 270 5.07 13.66 14.25
CA LEU A 270 4.95 14.17 12.88
C LEU A 270 5.71 15.48 12.71
N TYR A 271 5.62 16.40 13.66
CA TYR A 271 6.39 17.65 13.65
C TYR A 271 7.89 17.41 13.57
N HIS A 272 8.42 16.54 14.41
CA HIS A 272 9.84 16.16 14.38
C HIS A 272 10.24 15.49 13.05
N PHE A 273 9.40 14.65 12.50
CA PHE A 273 9.66 14.10 11.17
C PHE A 273 9.79 15.20 10.10
N LEU A 274 8.91 16.19 10.15
CA LEU A 274 8.94 17.30 9.17
C LEU A 274 10.15 18.21 9.38
N SER A 275 10.47 18.58 10.65
CA SER A 275 11.56 19.51 10.95
C SER A 275 12.93 18.84 10.79
N ASP A 276 13.10 17.64 11.31
CA ASP A 276 14.42 17.03 11.46
C ASP A 276 14.75 16.11 10.27
N THR A 277 13.76 15.34 9.78
CA THR A 277 13.99 14.41 8.66
C THR A 277 13.83 15.12 7.31
N ILE A 278 12.67 15.74 7.07
CA ILE A 278 12.44 16.44 5.79
C ILE A 278 13.31 17.70 5.70
N GLY A 279 13.44 18.47 6.78
CA GLY A 279 14.24 19.69 6.84
C GLY A 279 15.73 19.45 6.59
N ALA A 280 16.24 18.24 6.78
CA ALA A 280 17.64 17.88 6.50
C ALA A 280 17.89 17.45 5.03
N LEU A 281 16.85 17.36 4.20
CA LEU A 281 16.98 16.93 2.80
C LEU A 281 17.34 18.10 1.88
N GLU A 282 18.54 18.08 1.33
CA GLU A 282 19.09 19.20 0.54
C GLU A 282 18.30 19.52 -0.74
N HIS A 283 17.66 18.51 -1.34
CA HIS A 283 16.97 18.65 -2.63
C HIS A 283 15.48 18.96 -2.52
N VAL A 284 14.93 19.05 -1.31
CA VAL A 284 13.53 19.42 -1.09
C VAL A 284 13.37 20.93 -1.21
N THR A 285 12.44 21.36 -2.04
CA THR A 285 12.16 22.80 -2.27
C THR A 285 10.85 23.25 -1.64
N THR A 286 9.80 22.45 -1.74
CA THR A 286 8.50 22.71 -1.13
C THR A 286 7.85 21.44 -0.64
N ILE A 287 6.96 21.57 0.34
CA ILE A 287 6.18 20.49 0.90
C ILE A 287 4.76 20.97 1.22
N ASP A 288 3.77 20.17 0.78
CA ASP A 288 2.37 20.30 1.20
C ASP A 288 2.06 19.08 2.08
N VAL A 289 1.71 19.34 3.34
CA VAL A 289 1.44 18.30 4.35
C VAL A 289 -0.04 18.29 4.67
N THR A 290 -0.71 17.21 4.34
CA THR A 290 -2.14 17.07 4.57
C THR A 290 -2.42 15.89 5.50
N PRO A 291 -2.93 16.11 6.73
CA PRO A 291 -3.33 15.04 7.62
C PRO A 291 -4.44 14.18 7.01
N ILE A 292 -4.42 12.89 7.29
CA ILE A 292 -5.47 11.95 6.91
C ILE A 292 -6.50 11.91 8.04
N LEU A 293 -7.75 12.30 7.75
CA LEU A 293 -8.86 12.18 8.69
C LEU A 293 -9.31 10.73 8.87
N THR A 294 -9.46 10.05 7.74
CA THR A 294 -9.85 8.64 7.74
C THR A 294 -9.37 7.93 6.49
N GLY A 295 -8.81 6.75 6.66
CA GLY A 295 -8.52 5.84 5.57
C GLY A 295 -9.74 4.96 5.30
N VAL A 296 -10.31 5.05 4.11
CA VAL A 296 -11.52 4.30 3.72
C VAL A 296 -11.14 2.97 3.06
N LYS A 297 -10.12 2.98 2.22
CA LYS A 297 -9.57 1.79 1.56
C LYS A 297 -8.05 1.80 1.61
N ARG A 298 -7.45 0.68 1.91
CA ARG A 298 -6.00 0.52 1.95
C ARG A 298 -5.61 -0.83 1.33
N THR A 299 -4.55 -0.85 0.56
CA THR A 299 -4.04 -2.07 -0.11
C THR A 299 -5.14 -2.87 -0.84
N GLY A 300 -6.13 -2.16 -1.41
CA GLY A 300 -7.29 -2.79 -2.06
C GLY A 300 -8.41 -3.24 -1.13
N LEU A 301 -8.25 -3.14 0.19
CA LEU A 301 -9.23 -3.59 1.18
C LEU A 301 -9.98 -2.39 1.80
N VAL A 302 -11.31 -2.42 1.76
CA VAL A 302 -12.16 -1.43 2.45
C VAL A 302 -12.05 -1.65 3.96
N ARG A 303 -11.81 -0.58 4.72
CA ARG A 303 -11.67 -0.67 6.19
C ARG A 303 -13.03 -0.87 6.84
N PRO A 304 -13.16 -1.78 7.81
CA PRO A 304 -14.42 -1.98 8.54
C PRO A 304 -14.87 -0.68 9.22
N GLY A 305 -16.15 -0.33 9.07
CA GLY A 305 -16.74 0.86 9.69
C GLY A 305 -16.32 2.21 9.09
N SER A 306 -15.65 2.22 7.95
CA SER A 306 -15.21 3.46 7.27
C SER A 306 -16.22 4.00 6.24
N LEU A 307 -17.28 3.25 5.94
CA LEU A 307 -18.34 3.60 4.98
C LEU A 307 -19.68 3.80 5.68
#